data_a902b4afcbdec231f35ae3c1c0f40979
#
_entry.id   a902b4afcbdec231f35ae3c1c0f40979
#
_cell.length_a   1.000
_cell.length_b   1.000
_cell.length_c   1.000
_cell.angle_alpha   90.00
_cell.angle_beta   90.00
_cell.angle_gamma   90.00
#
_symmetry.space_group_name_H-M   'P 1'
#
loop_
_entity.id
_entity.type
_entity.pdbx_description
1 polymer ?
#
loop_
_entity_poly.entity_id
_entity_poly.type
_entity_poly.pdbx_seq_one_letter_code
_entity_poly.pdbx_strand_id
1 'polypeptide(L)'
;MNRPSAHAVVVPLLALLLGYSWAHRPDASGQGDRPRLDIALVDMVKLFNADKDYVAQREELQKEVAEAQKTLQEKQQTLLQLQEEGRKAKPNSEEQKRIGEELRQKARDAEMFRQNHVNKVLETEKALNIKTWRTINERIQRYADDRGIRLVVRYTSQPIEDSNSPQEVLALINQDVVYQNGLDVTEDILQTLN
;
A
#
# COMPACT_ATOMS: atom_id res chain seq x y z
N MET A 1 -98.06 -19.16 10.51
CA MET A 1 -97.43 -19.44 9.20
C MET A 1 -96.24 -18.51 9.03
N ASN A 2 -95.04 -18.90 9.48
CA ASN A 2 -93.82 -18.12 9.30
C ASN A 2 -92.87 -18.91 8.44
N ARG A 3 -92.51 -18.34 7.31
CA ARG A 3 -91.47 -18.85 6.40
C ARG A 3 -90.08 -18.34 6.88
N PRO A 4 -89.10 -19.24 7.13
CA PRO A 4 -87.77 -18.72 7.38
C PRO A 4 -87.04 -18.27 6.08
N SER A 5 -86.48 -17.11 6.10
CA SER A 5 -85.79 -16.45 5.02
C SER A 5 -84.42 -17.14 4.71
N ALA A 6 -84.20 -17.36 3.43
CA ALA A 6 -83.03 -18.11 2.83
C ALA A 6 -81.74 -17.36 2.76
N HIS A 7 -81.39 -16.54 3.76
CA HIS A 7 -80.12 -15.67 3.64
C HIS A 7 -78.97 -16.05 4.59
N ALA A 8 -79.10 -17.21 5.30
CA ALA A 8 -78.06 -17.52 6.34
C ALA A 8 -77.00 -18.54 5.94
N VAL A 9 -76.96 -18.98 4.63
CA VAL A 9 -76.07 -20.11 4.27
C VAL A 9 -74.96 -19.68 3.28
N VAL A 10 -74.95 -18.44 2.74
CA VAL A 10 -73.98 -18.00 1.70
C VAL A 10 -72.72 -17.34 2.28
N VAL A 11 -72.77 -16.80 3.48
CA VAL A 11 -71.63 -16.03 4.06
C VAL A 11 -70.42 -16.89 4.53
N PRO A 12 -70.56 -18.12 5.05
CA PRO A 12 -69.40 -18.88 5.49
C PRO A 12 -68.58 -19.50 4.36
N LEU A 13 -69.15 -19.67 3.16
CA LEU A 13 -68.40 -20.29 2.03
C LEU A 13 -67.41 -19.34 1.35
N LEU A 14 -67.70 -18.03 1.35
CA LEU A 14 -66.79 -17.01 0.77
C LEU A 14 -65.54 -16.74 1.67
N ALA A 15 -65.65 -16.90 2.98
CA ALA A 15 -64.55 -16.72 3.90
C ALA A 15 -63.47 -17.83 3.78
N LEU A 16 -63.90 -19.05 3.40
CA LEU A 16 -62.97 -20.20 3.21
C LEU A 16 -62.15 -20.07 1.91
N LEU A 17 -62.65 -19.41 0.87
CA LEU A 17 -61.91 -19.20 -0.39
C LEU A 17 -60.89 -18.05 -0.30
N LEU A 18 -61.13 -17.05 0.55
CA LEU A 18 -60.17 -15.95 0.77
C LEU A 18 -59.03 -16.34 1.70
N GLY A 19 -59.21 -17.30 2.60
CA GLY A 19 -58.14 -17.80 3.48
C GLY A 19 -57.13 -18.71 2.78
N TYR A 20 -57.53 -19.38 1.70
CA TYR A 20 -56.65 -20.31 0.98
C TYR A 20 -55.64 -19.64 0.07
N SER A 21 -55.87 -18.40 -0.36
CA SER A 21 -54.94 -17.67 -1.24
C SER A 21 -53.82 -16.92 -0.48
N TRP A 22 -53.88 -16.86 0.85
CA TRP A 22 -52.81 -16.28 1.65
C TRP A 22 -51.77 -17.29 2.15
N ALA A 23 -52.09 -18.58 2.16
CA ALA A 23 -51.18 -19.63 2.59
C ALA A 23 -50.21 -20.13 1.51
N HIS A 24 -50.37 -19.68 0.26
CA HIS A 24 -49.49 -19.99 -0.88
C HIS A 24 -48.88 -18.73 -1.44
N ARG A 25 -48.34 -17.85 -0.59
CA ARG A 25 -47.27 -16.96 -1.08
C ARG A 25 -46.03 -17.84 -1.27
N PRO A 26 -45.55 -18.00 -2.50
CA PRO A 26 -44.22 -18.58 -2.64
C PRO A 26 -43.29 -17.66 -1.83
N ASP A 27 -42.61 -18.26 -0.85
CA ASP A 27 -41.50 -17.58 -0.19
C ASP A 27 -40.60 -17.03 -1.30
N ALA A 28 -40.61 -15.70 -1.41
CA ALA A 28 -39.67 -14.98 -2.27
C ALA A 28 -38.26 -14.97 -1.63
N SER A 29 -37.91 -16.05 -0.94
CA SER A 29 -36.55 -16.41 -0.54
C SER A 29 -35.78 -17.09 -1.68
N GLY A 30 -36.15 -16.77 -2.92
CA GLY A 30 -35.30 -16.90 -4.07
C GLY A 30 -34.21 -15.85 -4.05
N GLN A 31 -33.52 -15.69 -2.91
CA GLN A 31 -32.17 -15.21 -2.87
C GLN A 31 -31.34 -16.33 -3.51
N GLY A 32 -31.45 -16.40 -4.85
CA GLY A 32 -30.59 -17.25 -5.65
C GLY A 32 -29.20 -17.03 -5.15
N ASP A 33 -28.54 -18.13 -4.89
CA ASP A 33 -27.14 -18.19 -4.49
C ASP A 33 -26.34 -17.36 -5.51
N ARG A 34 -26.30 -16.04 -5.25
CA ARG A 34 -25.42 -15.16 -6.04
C ARG A 34 -24.05 -15.72 -5.75
N PRO A 35 -23.35 -16.16 -6.82
CA PRO A 35 -22.01 -16.69 -6.58
C PRO A 35 -21.28 -15.68 -5.69
N ARG A 36 -20.95 -16.07 -4.47
CA ARG A 36 -20.10 -15.27 -3.60
C ARG A 36 -18.84 -15.06 -4.44
N LEU A 37 -18.64 -13.85 -4.90
CA LEU A 37 -17.36 -13.48 -5.45
C LEU A 37 -16.40 -13.56 -4.26
N ASP A 38 -15.64 -14.65 -4.21
CA ASP A 38 -14.64 -14.91 -3.17
C ASP A 38 -13.44 -14.00 -3.42
N ILE A 39 -13.71 -12.69 -3.31
CA ILE A 39 -12.76 -11.60 -3.55
C ILE A 39 -12.59 -10.83 -2.24
N ALA A 40 -11.35 -10.51 -1.91
CA ALA A 40 -11.01 -9.59 -0.84
C ALA A 40 -10.13 -8.44 -1.35
N LEU A 41 -10.10 -7.36 -0.60
CA LEU A 41 -9.27 -6.20 -0.85
C LEU A 41 -8.25 -6.05 0.28
N VAL A 42 -7.05 -5.59 -0.06
CA VAL A 42 -6.00 -5.28 0.92
C VAL A 42 -5.32 -3.96 0.59
N ASP A 43 -5.09 -3.15 1.62
CA ASP A 43 -4.26 -1.96 1.54
C ASP A 43 -2.80 -2.32 1.85
N MET A 44 -2.01 -2.52 0.79
CA MET A 44 -0.61 -2.90 0.93
C MET A 44 0.23 -1.84 1.64
N VAL A 45 -0.10 -0.55 1.47
CA VAL A 45 0.63 0.55 2.12
C VAL A 45 0.47 0.47 3.63
N LYS A 46 -0.75 0.21 4.11
CA LYS A 46 -1.01 -0.02 5.54
C LYS A 46 -0.27 -1.24 6.06
N LEU A 47 -0.28 -2.35 5.32
CA LEU A 47 0.43 -3.57 5.73
C LEU A 47 1.94 -3.35 5.85
N PHE A 48 2.57 -2.66 4.89
CA PHE A 48 3.99 -2.32 4.95
C PHE A 48 4.31 -1.39 6.12
N ASN A 49 3.51 -0.36 6.35
CA ASN A 49 3.72 0.59 7.43
C ASN A 49 3.47 0.01 8.83
N ALA A 50 2.75 -1.09 8.93
CA ALA A 50 2.52 -1.79 10.18
C ALA A 50 3.60 -2.85 10.49
N ASP A 51 4.40 -3.25 9.50
CA ASP A 51 5.53 -4.17 9.71
C ASP A 51 6.66 -3.44 10.43
N LYS A 52 6.86 -3.78 11.72
CA LYS A 52 7.84 -3.11 12.59
C LYS A 52 9.28 -3.26 12.09
N ASP A 53 9.59 -4.42 11.52
CA ASP A 53 10.93 -4.69 10.97
C ASP A 53 11.18 -3.82 9.74
N TYR A 54 10.19 -3.66 8.88
CA TYR A 54 10.26 -2.79 7.72
C TYR A 54 10.48 -1.33 8.11
N VAL A 55 9.67 -0.83 9.03
CA VAL A 55 9.77 0.56 9.51
C VAL A 55 11.14 0.82 10.13
N ALA A 56 11.60 -0.05 11.03
CA ALA A 56 12.91 0.10 11.68
C ALA A 56 14.07 0.08 10.68
N GLN A 57 14.07 -0.85 9.71
CA GLN A 57 15.13 -0.93 8.70
C GLN A 57 15.10 0.25 7.73
N ARG A 58 13.91 0.77 7.42
CA ARG A 58 13.75 1.98 6.59
C ARG A 58 14.28 3.23 7.29
N GLU A 59 14.02 3.37 8.59
CA GLU A 59 14.57 4.47 9.39
C GLU A 59 16.10 4.40 9.45
N GLU A 60 16.68 3.20 9.61
CA GLU A 60 18.14 3.02 9.61
C GLU A 60 18.73 3.38 8.25
N LEU A 61 18.11 2.96 7.16
CA LEU A 61 18.53 3.34 5.80
C LEU A 61 18.48 4.86 5.60
N GLN A 62 17.47 5.54 6.12
CA GLN A 62 17.38 7.00 6.07
C GLN A 62 18.53 7.68 6.83
N LYS A 63 18.94 7.13 7.99
CA LYS A 63 20.11 7.64 8.72
C LYS A 63 21.40 7.44 7.94
N GLU A 64 21.60 6.26 7.33
CA GLU A 64 22.76 6.01 6.46
C GLU A 64 22.81 7.01 5.29
N VAL A 65 21.67 7.32 4.67
CA VAL A 65 21.59 8.32 3.59
C VAL A 65 21.98 9.71 4.09
N ALA A 66 21.50 10.13 5.25
CA ALA A 66 21.83 11.42 5.85
C ALA A 66 23.33 11.55 6.18
N GLU A 67 23.93 10.49 6.74
CA GLU A 67 25.38 10.44 7.04
C GLU A 67 26.23 10.50 5.77
N ALA A 68 25.82 9.79 4.73
CA ALA A 68 26.51 9.84 3.44
C ALA A 68 26.43 11.22 2.78
N GLN A 69 25.27 11.89 2.88
CA GLN A 69 25.12 13.27 2.40
C GLN A 69 26.07 14.21 3.13
N LYS A 70 26.21 14.08 4.46
CA LYS A 70 27.16 14.87 5.25
C LYS A 70 28.59 14.60 4.79
N THR A 71 28.98 13.34 4.63
CA THR A 71 30.30 12.95 4.15
C THR A 71 30.61 13.53 2.75
N LEU A 72 29.62 13.51 1.84
CA LEU A 72 29.76 14.13 0.52
C LEU A 72 29.97 15.64 0.60
N GLN A 73 29.26 16.30 1.51
CA GLN A 73 29.40 17.73 1.75
C GLN A 73 30.80 18.09 2.28
N GLU A 74 31.34 17.29 3.20
CA GLU A 74 32.72 17.44 3.70
C GLU A 74 33.76 17.25 2.58
N LYS A 75 33.58 16.24 1.72
CA LYS A 75 34.42 16.03 0.54
C LYS A 75 34.36 17.21 -0.45
N GLN A 76 33.17 17.77 -0.68
CA GLN A 76 32.99 18.95 -1.52
C GLN A 76 33.73 20.19 -0.95
N GLN A 77 33.66 20.41 0.37
CA GLN A 77 34.39 21.48 1.05
C GLN A 77 35.93 21.32 0.88
N THR A 78 36.42 20.08 1.04
CA THR A 78 37.85 19.77 0.80
C THR A 78 38.25 20.08 -0.62
N LEU A 79 37.44 19.75 -1.63
CA LEU A 79 37.73 20.06 -3.03
C LEU A 79 37.79 21.59 -3.29
N LEU A 80 36.87 22.34 -2.67
CA LEU A 80 36.88 23.81 -2.76
C LEU A 80 38.14 24.42 -2.12
N GLN A 81 38.54 23.90 -0.95
CA GLN A 81 39.78 24.34 -0.29
C GLN A 81 41.02 24.09 -1.18
N LEU A 82 41.16 22.88 -1.73
CA LEU A 82 42.25 22.54 -2.62
C LEU A 82 42.26 23.39 -3.90
N GLN A 83 41.09 23.74 -4.43
CA GLN A 83 41.02 24.67 -5.57
C GLN A 83 41.54 26.06 -5.24
N GLU A 84 41.18 26.58 -4.05
CA GLU A 84 41.67 27.88 -3.59
C GLU A 84 43.18 27.87 -3.31
N GLU A 85 43.70 26.81 -2.72
CA GLU A 85 45.15 26.62 -2.51
C GLU A 85 45.88 26.56 -3.84
N GLY A 86 45.38 25.81 -4.81
CA GLY A 86 45.95 25.72 -6.17
C GLY A 86 45.96 27.05 -6.93
N ARG A 87 44.97 27.94 -6.67
CA ARG A 87 44.94 29.30 -7.23
C ARG A 87 45.98 30.22 -6.60
N LYS A 88 46.33 30.01 -5.34
CA LYS A 88 47.32 30.83 -4.61
C LYS A 88 48.75 30.37 -4.87
N ALA A 89 48.97 29.13 -5.27
CA ALA A 89 50.29 28.60 -5.60
C ALA A 89 50.91 29.28 -6.83
N LYS A 90 52.23 29.38 -6.85
CA LYS A 90 52.96 29.99 -8.00
C LYS A 90 52.68 29.17 -9.26
N PRO A 91 52.39 29.83 -10.40
CA PRO A 91 52.17 29.14 -11.65
C PRO A 91 53.36 28.25 -12.04
N ASN A 92 53.02 27.00 -12.47
CA ASN A 92 53.97 25.95 -12.87
C ASN A 92 54.94 25.48 -11.75
N SER A 93 54.66 25.80 -10.49
CA SER A 93 55.45 25.27 -9.36
C SER A 93 55.16 23.81 -9.11
N GLU A 94 56.08 23.09 -8.50
CA GLU A 94 55.86 21.68 -8.04
C GLU A 94 54.71 21.59 -7.02
N GLU A 95 54.54 22.64 -6.22
CA GLU A 95 53.40 22.74 -5.29
C GLU A 95 52.07 22.79 -6.04
N GLN A 96 51.93 23.61 -7.09
CA GLN A 96 50.73 23.68 -7.89
C GLN A 96 50.42 22.33 -8.56
N LYS A 97 51.45 21.64 -9.07
CA LYS A 97 51.28 20.30 -9.65
C LYS A 97 50.76 19.29 -8.61
N ARG A 98 51.37 19.25 -7.43
CA ARG A 98 51.00 18.39 -6.33
C ARG A 98 49.54 18.62 -5.91
N ILE A 99 49.13 19.89 -5.71
CA ILE A 99 47.74 20.26 -5.38
C ILE A 99 46.79 19.80 -6.49
N GLY A 100 47.18 19.99 -7.74
CA GLY A 100 46.37 19.55 -8.90
C GLY A 100 46.17 18.01 -8.97
N GLU A 101 47.18 17.26 -8.57
CA GLU A 101 47.07 15.79 -8.47
C GLU A 101 46.19 15.35 -7.31
N GLU A 102 46.36 15.98 -6.15
CA GLU A 102 45.56 15.75 -4.98
C GLU A 102 44.08 16.07 -5.22
N LEU A 103 43.78 17.21 -5.86
CA LEU A 103 42.45 17.62 -6.24
C LEU A 103 41.77 16.55 -7.15
N ARG A 104 42.51 16.06 -8.17
CA ARG A 104 42.02 15.01 -9.06
C ARG A 104 41.73 13.70 -8.30
N GLN A 105 42.62 13.33 -7.36
CA GLN A 105 42.44 12.13 -6.56
C GLN A 105 41.21 12.27 -5.65
N LYS A 106 41.07 13.35 -4.89
CA LYS A 106 39.94 13.63 -4.01
C LYS A 106 38.62 13.70 -4.78
N ALA A 107 38.61 14.24 -5.99
CA ALA A 107 37.45 14.28 -6.86
C ALA A 107 37.00 12.87 -7.27
N ARG A 108 37.97 12.01 -7.66
CA ARG A 108 37.65 10.60 -7.96
C ARG A 108 37.10 9.84 -6.73
N ASP A 109 37.70 10.05 -5.57
CA ASP A 109 37.27 9.42 -4.32
C ASP A 109 35.88 9.86 -3.92
N ALA A 110 35.53 11.13 -4.10
CA ALA A 110 34.18 11.66 -3.84
C ALA A 110 33.15 11.04 -4.79
N GLU A 111 33.47 10.94 -6.08
CA GLU A 111 32.56 10.34 -7.06
C GLU A 111 32.38 8.84 -6.85
N MET A 112 33.45 8.09 -6.57
CA MET A 112 33.36 6.67 -6.22
C MET A 112 32.54 6.45 -4.95
N PHE A 113 32.73 7.27 -3.92
CA PHE A 113 31.93 7.20 -2.69
C PHE A 113 30.45 7.42 -3.00
N ARG A 114 30.12 8.44 -3.79
CA ARG A 114 28.74 8.74 -4.19
C ARG A 114 28.10 7.57 -4.92
N GLN A 115 28.77 7.02 -5.94
CA GLN A 115 28.26 5.90 -6.72
C GLN A 115 28.06 4.64 -5.88
N ASN A 116 29.06 4.28 -5.07
CA ASN A 116 28.99 3.11 -4.20
C ASN A 116 27.85 3.24 -3.19
N HIS A 117 27.67 4.44 -2.62
CA HIS A 117 26.60 4.65 -1.65
C HIS A 117 25.21 4.59 -2.29
N VAL A 118 25.02 5.22 -3.46
CA VAL A 118 23.75 5.15 -4.21
C VAL A 118 23.41 3.68 -4.53
N ASN A 119 24.38 2.91 -5.04
CA ASN A 119 24.17 1.49 -5.37
C ASN A 119 23.81 0.68 -4.10
N LYS A 120 24.52 0.91 -2.98
CA LYS A 120 24.23 0.25 -1.70
C LYS A 120 22.80 0.53 -1.24
N VAL A 121 22.38 1.79 -1.27
CA VAL A 121 21.02 2.20 -0.87
C VAL A 121 19.97 1.49 -1.73
N LEU A 122 20.11 1.54 -3.06
CA LEU A 122 19.18 0.91 -3.99
C LEU A 122 19.06 -0.62 -3.76
N GLU A 123 20.19 -1.31 -3.59
CA GLU A 123 20.17 -2.75 -3.33
C GLU A 123 19.59 -3.09 -1.96
N THR A 124 19.88 -2.29 -0.93
CA THR A 124 19.31 -2.46 0.41
C THR A 124 17.80 -2.25 0.41
N GLU A 125 17.33 -1.16 -0.22
CA GLU A 125 15.90 -0.86 -0.34
C GLU A 125 15.15 -1.95 -1.12
N LYS A 126 15.72 -2.40 -2.23
CA LYS A 126 15.17 -3.51 -3.02
C LYS A 126 15.06 -4.80 -2.19
N ALA A 127 16.13 -5.17 -1.49
CA ALA A 127 16.14 -6.37 -0.65
C ALA A 127 15.09 -6.28 0.48
N LEU A 128 14.99 -5.13 1.14
CA LEU A 128 14.01 -4.84 2.17
C LEU A 128 12.58 -4.97 1.64
N ASN A 129 12.28 -4.31 0.53
CA ASN A 129 10.95 -4.35 -0.09
C ASN A 129 10.55 -5.77 -0.49
N ILE A 130 11.47 -6.56 -1.08
CA ILE A 130 11.21 -7.96 -1.46
C ILE A 130 10.96 -8.82 -0.21
N LYS A 131 11.77 -8.68 0.84
CA LYS A 131 11.62 -9.44 2.09
C LYS A 131 10.24 -9.17 2.70
N THR A 132 9.91 -7.89 2.88
CA THR A 132 8.64 -7.47 3.49
C THR A 132 7.44 -7.90 2.65
N TRP A 133 7.52 -7.72 1.32
CA TRP A 133 6.47 -8.19 0.41
C TRP A 133 6.22 -9.70 0.55
N ARG A 134 7.26 -10.52 0.64
CA ARG A 134 7.13 -11.98 0.82
C ARG A 134 6.41 -12.31 2.13
N THR A 135 6.84 -11.69 3.23
CA THR A 135 6.23 -11.89 4.56
C THR A 135 4.73 -11.54 4.53
N ILE A 136 4.39 -10.37 3.99
CA ILE A 136 2.99 -9.93 3.87
C ILE A 136 2.20 -10.87 2.96
N ASN A 137 2.76 -11.24 1.80
CA ASN A 137 2.08 -12.10 0.83
C ASN A 137 1.80 -13.50 1.40
N GLU A 138 2.72 -14.07 2.18
CA GLU A 138 2.49 -15.33 2.89
C GLU A 138 1.33 -15.24 3.88
N ARG A 139 1.17 -14.11 4.57
CA ARG A 139 0.04 -13.87 5.49
C ARG A 139 -1.28 -13.74 4.73
N ILE A 140 -1.26 -12.99 3.61
CA ILE A 140 -2.42 -12.85 2.73
C ILE A 140 -2.85 -14.22 2.19
N GLN A 141 -1.91 -15.06 1.74
CA GLN A 141 -2.20 -16.40 1.22
C GLN A 141 -2.86 -17.28 2.29
N ARG A 142 -2.28 -17.36 3.50
CA ARG A 142 -2.86 -18.14 4.60
C ARG A 142 -4.29 -17.67 4.92
N TYR A 143 -4.47 -16.35 5.04
CA TYR A 143 -5.78 -15.77 5.31
C TYR A 143 -6.80 -16.12 4.22
N ALA A 144 -6.39 -16.05 2.95
CA ALA A 144 -7.24 -16.38 1.82
C ALA A 144 -7.58 -17.86 1.75
N ASP A 145 -6.60 -18.75 1.95
CA ASP A 145 -6.79 -20.21 1.96
C ASP A 145 -7.76 -20.65 3.07
N ASP A 146 -7.57 -20.13 4.28
CA ASP A 146 -8.42 -20.43 5.44
C ASP A 146 -9.89 -20.04 5.24
N ARG A 147 -10.18 -19.06 4.37
CA ARG A 147 -11.51 -18.50 4.13
C ARG A 147 -12.08 -18.80 2.75
N GLY A 148 -11.35 -19.55 1.92
CA GLY A 148 -11.77 -19.87 0.56
C GLY A 148 -11.83 -18.67 -0.36
N ILE A 149 -11.04 -17.61 -0.09
CA ILE A 149 -10.93 -16.44 -0.94
C ILE A 149 -10.05 -16.80 -2.14
N ARG A 150 -10.57 -16.59 -3.36
CA ARG A 150 -9.89 -16.97 -4.59
C ARG A 150 -9.12 -15.84 -5.25
N LEU A 151 -9.42 -14.60 -4.91
CA LEU A 151 -8.75 -13.42 -5.43
C LEU A 151 -8.62 -12.35 -4.36
N VAL A 152 -7.39 -11.89 -4.15
CA VAL A 152 -7.12 -10.72 -3.31
C VAL A 152 -6.59 -9.60 -4.21
N VAL A 153 -7.24 -8.45 -4.17
CA VAL A 153 -6.91 -7.28 -4.99
C VAL A 153 -6.35 -6.17 -4.11
N ARG A 154 -5.25 -5.60 -4.55
CA ARG A 154 -4.69 -4.41 -3.91
C ARG A 154 -5.58 -3.19 -4.16
N TYR A 155 -5.79 -2.40 -3.13
CA TYR A 155 -6.42 -1.09 -3.24
C TYR A 155 -5.78 -0.10 -2.27
N THR A 156 -6.20 1.14 -2.30
CA THR A 156 -5.83 2.17 -1.33
C THR A 156 -7.08 2.62 -0.59
N SER A 157 -6.99 2.64 0.73
CA SER A 157 -8.08 3.09 1.61
C SER A 157 -7.96 4.57 1.97
N GLN A 158 -6.94 5.27 1.47
CA GLN A 158 -6.70 6.68 1.75
C GLN A 158 -7.82 7.54 1.13
N PRO A 159 -8.48 8.41 1.91
CA PRO A 159 -9.40 9.39 1.38
C PRO A 159 -8.69 10.37 0.44
N ILE A 160 -9.37 10.80 -0.61
CA ILE A 160 -8.80 11.74 -1.59
C ILE A 160 -8.50 13.11 -0.97
N GLU A 161 -9.26 13.47 0.07
CA GLU A 161 -9.12 14.70 0.83
C GLU A 161 -7.81 14.78 1.62
N ASP A 162 -7.21 13.62 1.92
CA ASP A 162 -5.94 13.53 2.66
C ASP A 162 -4.71 13.61 1.74
N SER A 163 -4.92 13.88 0.46
CA SER A 163 -3.84 13.98 -0.53
C SER A 163 -3.04 15.27 -0.37
N ASN A 164 -1.73 15.16 -0.43
CA ASN A 164 -0.79 16.28 -0.26
C ASN A 164 -0.36 16.94 -1.58
N SER A 165 -0.70 16.34 -2.71
CA SER A 165 -0.29 16.85 -4.03
C SER A 165 -1.30 16.51 -5.13
N PRO A 166 -1.35 17.32 -6.22
CA PRO A 166 -2.19 17.00 -7.38
C PRO A 166 -1.87 15.64 -8.03
N GLN A 167 -0.63 15.19 -7.98
CA GLN A 167 -0.21 13.89 -8.49
C GLN A 167 -0.81 12.75 -7.68
N GLU A 168 -0.86 12.89 -6.36
CA GLU A 168 -1.47 11.94 -5.45
C GLU A 168 -3.00 11.87 -5.67
N VAL A 169 -3.66 13.01 -5.83
CA VAL A 169 -5.09 13.08 -6.20
C VAL A 169 -5.36 12.31 -7.49
N LEU A 170 -4.56 12.52 -8.53
CA LEU A 170 -4.71 11.80 -9.80
C LEU A 170 -4.48 10.29 -9.64
N ALA A 171 -3.53 9.88 -8.81
CA ALA A 171 -3.28 8.46 -8.53
C ALA A 171 -4.47 7.81 -7.83
N LEU A 172 -5.10 8.50 -6.87
CA LEU A 172 -6.30 8.02 -6.18
C LEU A 172 -7.53 7.96 -7.09
N ILE A 173 -7.71 8.94 -7.98
CA ILE A 173 -8.80 8.92 -8.98
C ILE A 173 -8.66 7.74 -9.95
N ASN A 174 -7.42 7.38 -10.31
CA ASN A 174 -7.12 6.32 -11.26
C ASN A 174 -6.90 4.94 -10.60
N GLN A 175 -7.29 4.75 -9.34
CA GLN A 175 -7.21 3.43 -8.72
C GLN A 175 -8.25 2.46 -9.30
N ASP A 176 -7.90 1.17 -9.32
CA ASP A 176 -8.74 0.13 -9.92
C ASP A 176 -10.03 -0.14 -9.13
N VAL A 177 -10.02 0.09 -7.82
CA VAL A 177 -11.17 -0.13 -6.94
C VAL A 177 -11.79 1.20 -6.57
N VAL A 178 -12.92 1.53 -7.19
CA VAL A 178 -13.66 2.79 -6.97
C VAL A 178 -14.66 2.67 -5.80
N TYR A 179 -15.19 1.48 -5.57
CA TYR A 179 -16.16 1.20 -4.51
C TYR A 179 -15.99 -0.20 -3.97
N GLN A 180 -16.10 -0.34 -2.67
CA GLN A 180 -16.15 -1.63 -1.98
C GLN A 180 -17.13 -1.55 -0.80
N ASN A 181 -17.68 -2.69 -0.40
CA ASN A 181 -18.53 -2.80 0.79
C ASN A 181 -18.23 -4.11 1.52
N GLY A 182 -17.44 -4.01 2.59
CA GLY A 182 -17.08 -5.14 3.44
C GLY A 182 -16.12 -6.16 2.82
N LEU A 183 -15.35 -5.76 1.79
CA LEU A 183 -14.35 -6.63 1.14
C LEU A 183 -12.93 -6.38 1.65
N ASP A 184 -12.70 -5.29 2.37
CA ASP A 184 -11.39 -4.94 2.95
C ASP A 184 -11.08 -5.86 4.14
N VAL A 185 -10.00 -6.63 4.01
CA VAL A 185 -9.50 -7.55 5.03
C VAL A 185 -8.16 -7.11 5.62
N THR A 186 -7.77 -5.87 5.38
CA THR A 186 -6.48 -5.33 5.82
C THR A 186 -6.28 -5.46 7.33
N GLU A 187 -7.28 -5.06 8.12
CA GLU A 187 -7.20 -5.11 9.58
C GLU A 187 -7.12 -6.55 10.11
N ASP A 188 -7.82 -7.49 9.49
CA ASP A 188 -7.74 -8.90 9.86
C ASP A 188 -6.31 -9.46 9.62
N ILE A 189 -5.69 -9.08 8.50
CA ILE A 189 -4.32 -9.49 8.19
C ILE A 189 -3.33 -8.81 9.14
N LEU A 190 -3.51 -7.53 9.48
CA LEU A 190 -2.69 -6.81 10.45
C LEU A 190 -2.65 -7.51 11.81
N GLN A 191 -3.76 -8.06 12.28
CA GLN A 191 -3.79 -8.83 13.52
C GLN A 191 -2.91 -10.08 13.48
N THR A 192 -2.60 -10.59 12.29
CA THR A 192 -1.72 -11.76 12.11
C THR A 192 -0.24 -11.39 11.94
N LEU A 193 0.08 -10.11 11.75
CA LEU A 193 1.46 -9.61 11.58
C LEU A 193 2.16 -9.33 12.92
N ASN A 194 1.42 -9.15 14.02
CA ASN A 194 1.93 -8.81 15.36
C ASN A 194 2.16 -10.03 16.24
#